data_f3c0216a705035431ebd3cc10214926e
#
_entry.id   f3c0216a705035431ebd3cc10214926e
#
_cell.length_a   1.000
_cell.length_b   1.000
_cell.length_c   1.000
_cell.angle_alpha   90.00
_cell.angle_beta   90.00
_cell.angle_gamma   90.00
#
_symmetry.space_group_name_H-M   'P 1'
#
loop_
_entity.id
_entity.type
_entity.pdbx_description
1 polymer ?
#
loop_
_entity_poly.entity_id
_entity_poly.type
_entity_poly.pdbx_seq_one_letter_code
_entity_poly.pdbx_strand_id
1 'polypeptide(L)' 'MCGINGIIFKKNKIEIHKILEMNMMLKHRGPDQSGFLKHNNLLLGHTRLSILDLSKKGSQPMSSDGRYWIVYNGEVYN' A
#
# COMPACT_ATOMS: atom_id res chain seq x y z
N MET A 1 -7.17 -6.78 9.87
CA MET A 1 -6.33 -7.23 8.74
C MET A 1 -6.13 -6.10 7.76
N CYS A 2 -4.94 -6.04 7.18
CA CYS A 2 -4.58 -4.98 6.24
C CYS A 2 -5.36 -5.10 4.92
N GLY A 3 -5.36 -4.03 4.13
CA GLY A 3 -5.89 -4.01 2.77
C GLY A 3 -4.80 -3.71 1.77
N ILE A 4 -4.82 -4.39 0.64
CA ILE A 4 -3.90 -4.14 -0.46
C ILE A 4 -4.68 -3.87 -1.74
N ASN A 5 -4.13 -3.02 -2.60
CA ASN A 5 -4.73 -2.75 -3.89
C ASN A 5 -3.65 -2.30 -4.89
N GLY A 6 -4.02 -2.27 -6.16
CA GLY A 6 -3.10 -1.82 -7.19
C GLY A 6 -3.83 -1.52 -8.48
N ILE A 7 -3.24 -0.66 -9.30
CA ILE A 7 -3.76 -0.29 -10.61
C ILE A 7 -2.59 -0.24 -11.60
N ILE A 8 -2.79 -0.82 -12.78
CA ILE A 8 -1.88 -0.68 -13.91
C ILE A 8 -2.62 0.07 -15.00
N PHE A 9 -2.09 1.20 -15.43
CA PHE A 9 -2.69 2.02 -16.48
C PHE A 9 -2.07 1.64 -17.83
N LYS A 10 -2.91 1.47 -18.84
CA LYS A 10 -2.45 1.12 -20.20
C LYS A 10 -1.79 2.30 -20.91
N LYS A 11 -2.15 3.53 -20.53
CA LYS A 11 -1.59 4.75 -21.10
C LYS A 11 -0.91 5.56 -20.00
N ASN A 12 -0.01 6.48 -20.38
CA ASN A 12 0.77 7.27 -19.43
C ASN A 12 -0.06 8.29 -18.62
N LYS A 13 -1.36 8.17 -18.60
CA LYS A 13 -2.24 9.07 -17.88
C LYS A 13 -2.60 8.48 -16.52
N ILE A 14 -1.70 8.65 -15.56
CA ILE A 14 -1.87 8.11 -14.22
C ILE A 14 -2.71 9.07 -13.38
N GLU A 15 -3.78 8.54 -12.80
CA GLU A 15 -4.68 9.29 -11.94
C GLU A 15 -4.49 8.82 -10.50
N ILE A 16 -3.64 9.53 -9.74
CA ILE A 16 -3.30 9.17 -8.35
C ILE A 16 -4.53 9.14 -7.45
N HIS A 17 -5.51 10.02 -7.70
CA HIS A 17 -6.71 10.07 -6.88
C HIS A 17 -7.45 8.72 -6.82
N LYS A 18 -7.30 7.87 -7.84
CA LYS A 18 -7.95 6.56 -7.85
C LYS A 18 -7.40 5.62 -6.79
N ILE A 19 -6.06 5.63 -6.57
CA ILE A 19 -5.48 4.79 -5.52
C ILE A 19 -5.88 5.29 -4.13
N LEU A 20 -6.00 6.60 -3.97
CA LEU A 20 -6.46 7.18 -2.71
C LEU A 20 -7.90 6.79 -2.39
N GLU A 21 -8.77 6.79 -3.39
CA GLU A 21 -10.15 6.34 -3.23
C GLU A 21 -10.22 4.85 -2.89
N MET A 22 -9.39 4.02 -3.55
CA MET A 22 -9.32 2.59 -3.26
C MET A 22 -8.84 2.33 -1.84
N ASN A 23 -7.83 3.08 -1.39
CA ASN A 23 -7.38 2.99 0.00
C ASN A 23 -8.49 3.37 0.98
N MET A 24 -9.28 4.39 0.67
CA MET A 24 -10.39 4.79 1.53
C MET A 24 -11.44 3.68 1.65
N MET A 25 -11.71 2.97 0.57
CA MET A 25 -12.66 1.85 0.61
C MET A 25 -12.15 0.69 1.46
N LEU A 26 -10.85 0.56 1.63
CA LEU A 26 -10.23 -0.49 2.43
C LEU A 26 -9.86 -0.03 3.84
N LYS A 27 -10.20 1.20 4.21
CA LYS A 27 -9.80 1.78 5.50
C LYS A 27 -10.31 0.98 6.70
N HIS A 28 -11.47 0.35 6.56
CA HIS A 28 -12.03 -0.49 7.63
C HIS A 28 -11.16 -1.71 7.94
N ARG A 29 -10.32 -2.16 6.99
CA ARG A 29 -9.40 -3.27 7.19
C ARG A 29 -8.09 -2.83 7.81
N GLY A 30 -7.66 -1.59 7.57
CA GLY A 30 -6.39 -1.07 8.08
C GLY A 30 -6.50 0.42 8.38
N PRO A 31 -7.12 0.80 9.52
CA PRO A 31 -7.36 2.22 9.81
C PRO A 31 -6.15 2.96 10.35
N ASP A 32 -5.06 2.27 10.68
CA ASP A 32 -3.91 2.90 11.35
C ASP A 32 -3.03 3.71 10.42
N GLN A 33 -2.81 3.21 9.21
CA GLN A 33 -1.99 3.89 8.20
C GLN A 33 -2.49 3.59 6.80
N SER A 34 -2.29 4.54 5.89
CA SER A 34 -2.51 4.34 4.46
C SER A 34 -1.28 4.81 3.70
N GLY A 35 -0.94 4.12 2.63
CA GLY A 35 0.18 4.48 1.80
C GLY A 35 -0.04 4.10 0.36
N PHE A 36 0.72 4.73 -0.54
CA PHE A 36 0.73 4.32 -1.93
C PHE A 36 2.10 4.56 -2.55
N LEU A 37 2.38 3.83 -3.62
CA LEU A 37 3.57 3.98 -4.45
C LEU A 37 3.12 4.21 -5.89
N LYS A 38 3.72 5.20 -6.54
CA LYS A 38 3.59 5.41 -7.98
C LYS A 38 4.92 5.10 -8.64
N HIS A 39 4.90 4.22 -9.65
CA HIS A 39 6.06 3.92 -10.46
C HIS A 39 5.62 3.67 -11.90
N ASN A 40 6.01 4.57 -12.83
CA ASN A 40 5.57 4.52 -14.23
C ASN A 40 4.04 4.45 -14.32
N ASN A 41 3.49 3.37 -14.88
CA ASN A 41 2.05 3.18 -15.05
C ASN A 41 1.42 2.32 -13.94
N LEU A 42 2.14 2.13 -12.82
CA LEU A 42 1.71 1.29 -11.71
C LEU A 42 1.43 2.13 -10.47
N LEU A 43 0.33 1.87 -9.82
CA LEU A 43 0.02 2.34 -8.47
C LEU A 43 -0.20 1.14 -7.56
N LEU A 44 0.46 1.12 -6.41
CA LEU A 44 0.23 0.15 -5.34
C LEU A 44 -0.27 0.89 -4.11
N GLY A 45 -1.28 0.35 -3.45
CA GLY A 45 -1.83 0.95 -2.24
C GLY A 45 -1.91 -0.05 -1.10
N HIS A 46 -1.91 0.49 0.12
CA HIS A 46 -1.96 -0.32 1.33
C HIS A 46 -2.68 0.43 2.44
N THR A 47 -3.54 -0.28 3.16
CA THR A 47 -4.11 0.20 4.41
C THR A 47 -3.66 -0.75 5.52
N ARG A 48 -3.15 -0.18 6.61
CA ARG A 48 -2.46 -0.94 7.65
C ARG A 48 -3.29 -1.05 8.92
N LEU A 49 -3.40 -2.29 9.43
CA LEU A 49 -3.77 -2.56 10.81
C LEU A 49 -2.49 -2.96 11.54
N SER A 50 -2.03 -2.11 12.46
CA SER A 50 -0.78 -2.32 13.18
C SER A 50 -1.01 -3.25 14.37
N ILE A 51 -0.43 -4.46 14.33
CA ILE A 51 -0.58 -5.46 15.37
C ILE A 51 0.75 -5.69 16.09
N LEU A 52 1.79 -6.10 15.34
CA LEU A 52 3.08 -6.44 15.93
C LEU A 52 4.03 -5.25 16.00
N ASP A 53 4.11 -4.46 14.94
CA ASP A 53 4.96 -3.27 14.88
C ASP A 53 4.09 -2.05 14.65
N LEU A 54 3.96 -1.22 15.68
CA LEU A 54 3.15 0.01 15.63
C LEU A 54 3.91 1.19 15.04
N SER A 55 5.22 1.03 14.75
CA SER A 55 6.05 2.10 14.22
C SER A 55 5.83 2.30 12.72
N LYS A 56 6.34 3.42 12.20
CA LYS A 56 6.31 3.71 10.78
C LYS A 56 7.17 2.77 9.95
N LYS A 57 8.04 1.98 10.58
CA LYS A 57 8.88 0.98 9.89
C LYS A 57 8.06 -0.12 9.23
N GLY A 58 6.85 -0.38 9.74
CA GLY A 58 5.94 -1.34 9.12
C GLY A 58 5.02 -0.76 8.06
N SER A 59 5.20 0.50 7.67
CA SER A 59 4.38 1.15 6.64
C SER A 59 4.63 0.54 5.27
N GLN A 60 3.58 0.44 4.47
CA GLN A 60 3.65 -0.12 3.12
C GLN A 60 3.03 0.86 2.11
N PRO A 61 3.42 0.83 0.83
CA PRO A 61 4.38 -0.10 0.21
C PRO A 61 5.78 0.04 0.79
N MET A 62 6.48 -1.08 0.88
CA MET A 62 7.75 -1.17 1.59
C MET A 62 8.86 -1.64 0.65
N SER A 63 10.08 -1.09 0.83
CA SER A 63 11.26 -1.52 0.09
C SER A 63 12.48 -1.47 1.00
N SER A 64 13.37 -2.43 0.85
CA SER A 64 14.66 -2.43 1.58
C SER A 64 15.75 -1.65 0.84
N ASP A 65 15.65 -1.56 -0.49
CA ASP A 65 16.70 -0.99 -1.34
C ASP A 65 16.19 0.03 -2.37
N GLY A 66 14.89 0.30 -2.40
CA GLY A 66 14.27 1.19 -3.40
C GLY A 66 14.11 0.56 -4.78
N ARG A 67 14.55 -0.69 -4.97
CA ARG A 67 14.47 -1.40 -6.25
C ARG A 67 13.28 -2.33 -6.32
N TYR A 68 13.01 -3.07 -5.24
CA TYR A 68 11.88 -3.99 -5.12
C TYR A 68 10.93 -3.47 -4.05
N TRP A 69 9.63 -3.48 -4.35
CA TRP A 69 8.59 -2.99 -3.46
C TRP A 69 7.55 -4.06 -3.21
N ILE A 70 7.00 -4.06 -2.00
CA ILE A 70 5.99 -5.03 -1.61
C ILE A 70 4.83 -4.37 -0.88
N VAL A 71 3.63 -4.86 -1.15
CA VAL A 71 2.47 -4.69 -0.30
C VAL A 71 1.93 -6.08 0.01
N TYR A 72 1.56 -6.32 1.27
CA TYR A 72 0.96 -7.60 1.59
C TYR A 72 0.06 -7.51 2.80
N ASN A 73 -0.85 -8.46 2.89
CA ASN A 73 -1.81 -8.55 3.98
C ASN A 73 -1.42 -9.73 4.87
N GLY A 74 -0.84 -9.43 6.03
CA GLY A 74 -0.42 -10.44 6.97
C GLY A 74 0.71 -9.99 7.86
N GLU A 75 1.31 -10.94 8.57
CA GLU A 75 2.44 -10.72 9.45
C GLU A 75 3.52 -11.76 9.15
N VAL A 76 4.79 -11.36 9.27
CA VAL A 76 5.93 -12.26 9.11
C VAL A 76 6.52 -12.52 10.49
N TYR A 77 6.61 -13.78 10.87
CA TYR A 77 7.21 -14.21 12.13
C TYR A 77 8.56 -14.84 11.86
N ASN A 78 9.59 -14.34 12.54
CA ASN A 78 10.96 -14.89 12.44
C ASN A 78 11.38 -15.55 13.73
#